data_7edc490d0526fd5307c347e17575d521
#
_entry.id   7edc490d0526fd5307c347e17575d521
#
_cell.length_a   1.000
_cell.length_b   1.000
_cell.length_c   1.000
_cell.angle_alpha   90.00
_cell.angle_beta   90.00
_cell.angle_gamma   90.00
#
_symmetry.space_group_name_H-M   'P 1'
#
loop_
_entity.id
_entity.type
_entity.pdbx_description
1 polymer ?
#
loop_
_entity_poly.entity_id
_entity_poly.type
_entity_poly.pdbx_seq_one_letter_code
_entity_poly.pdbx_strand_id
1 'polypeptide(L)'
;MIFSESRRFIFFAVPKTGTHAIREALRVHLAEGDWEQQLRYGKQLSPLPEIAAVNHGHVSYRQLSGAIGVTALSEFFRFGFVRHPFDRFVSVCAFLARTDPSYDQDPTDWMKRALLRPQFCKRVLVAPQHSLLSDDTGAVALDFVGRYESLQADFDAVCDRLDLPRAALGHRNRSEHDAYQNLLDDELRDALWQRYEQDFIAFNYSP
;
A
#
# COMPACT_ATOMS: atom_id res chain seq x y z
N MET A 1 8.45 -0.84 1.03
CA MET A 1 8.67 -2.13 1.69
C MET A 1 9.79 -1.97 2.71
N ILE A 2 9.68 -2.60 3.87
CA ILE A 2 10.77 -2.78 4.84
C ILE A 2 11.05 -4.27 4.95
N PHE A 3 12.31 -4.65 4.96
CA PHE A 3 12.78 -6.00 5.22
C PHE A 3 13.68 -5.95 6.45
N SER A 4 13.26 -6.59 7.53
CA SER A 4 14.04 -6.67 8.77
C SER A 4 14.43 -8.11 9.05
N GLU A 5 15.69 -8.41 8.84
CA GLU A 5 16.27 -9.70 9.18
C GLU A 5 16.45 -9.82 10.69
N SER A 6 16.83 -8.71 11.32
CA SER A 6 17.07 -8.64 12.78
C SER A 6 15.80 -8.90 13.60
N ARG A 7 14.64 -8.52 13.09
CA ARG A 7 13.32 -8.68 13.74
C ARG A 7 12.42 -9.69 13.05
N ARG A 8 12.92 -10.37 12.01
CA ARG A 8 12.20 -11.41 11.26
C ARG A 8 10.83 -10.95 10.74
N PHE A 9 10.76 -9.75 10.15
CA PHE A 9 9.53 -9.29 9.52
C PHE A 9 9.75 -8.65 8.15
N ILE A 10 8.68 -8.65 7.35
CA ILE A 10 8.59 -7.95 6.07
C ILE A 10 7.32 -7.12 6.04
N PHE A 11 7.45 -5.82 5.89
CA PHE A 11 6.34 -4.90 5.67
C PHE A 11 6.16 -4.60 4.19
N PHE A 12 5.07 -5.10 3.59
CA PHE A 12 4.66 -4.79 2.23
C PHE A 12 3.84 -3.49 2.22
N ALA A 13 4.44 -2.43 1.68
CA ALA A 13 3.84 -1.11 1.69
C ALA A 13 2.90 -0.89 0.50
N VAL A 14 1.60 -1.02 0.71
CA VAL A 14 0.56 -0.67 -0.28
C VAL A 14 0.41 0.85 -0.36
N PRO A 15 0.31 1.45 -1.55
CA PRO A 15 0.13 2.90 -1.69
C PRO A 15 -1.15 3.41 -1.00
N LYS A 16 -1.05 4.53 -0.30
CA LYS A 16 -2.18 5.28 0.31
C LYS A 16 -2.93 4.54 1.43
N THR A 17 -2.25 3.64 2.13
CA THR A 17 -2.76 2.90 3.30
C THR A 17 -2.02 3.26 4.60
N GLY A 18 -1.59 4.51 4.76
CA GLY A 18 -0.87 4.96 5.97
C GLY A 18 0.62 4.57 6.02
N THR A 19 1.20 4.13 4.91
CA THR A 19 2.58 3.59 4.83
C THR A 19 3.66 4.51 5.37
N HIS A 20 3.47 5.84 5.33
CA HIS A 20 4.46 6.77 5.87
C HIS A 20 4.55 6.70 7.40
N ALA A 21 3.39 6.74 8.07
CA ALA A 21 3.34 6.66 9.54
C ALA A 21 3.87 5.30 10.04
N ILE A 22 3.47 4.20 9.37
CA ILE A 22 3.96 2.85 9.70
C ILE A 22 5.48 2.77 9.53
N ARG A 23 6.04 3.27 8.42
CA ARG A 23 7.48 3.26 8.18
C ARG A 23 8.23 4.09 9.21
N GLU A 24 7.74 5.28 9.55
CA GLU A 24 8.35 6.11 10.59
C GLU A 24 8.40 5.38 11.94
N ALA A 25 7.30 4.71 12.33
CA ALA A 25 7.23 3.94 13.56
C ALA A 25 8.15 2.71 13.57
N LEU A 26 8.29 2.02 12.43
CA LEU A 26 9.14 0.82 12.34
C LEU A 26 10.63 1.14 12.23
N ARG A 27 11.02 2.27 11.61
CA ARG A 27 12.43 2.62 11.35
C ARG A 27 13.30 2.69 12.60
N VAL A 28 12.74 3.12 13.72
CA VAL A 28 13.47 3.23 14.98
C VAL A 28 13.88 1.87 15.56
N HIS A 29 13.31 0.78 15.04
CA HIS A 29 13.55 -0.59 15.46
C HIS A 29 14.44 -1.38 14.48
N LEU A 30 14.85 -0.76 13.36
CA LEU A 30 15.73 -1.40 12.38
C LEU A 30 17.18 -1.40 12.86
N ALA A 31 17.88 -2.51 12.60
CA ALA A 31 19.28 -2.71 12.93
C ALA A 31 20.15 -2.76 11.67
N GLU A 32 21.45 -2.92 11.86
CA GLU A 32 22.39 -3.14 10.76
C GLU A 32 22.00 -4.41 9.98
N GLY A 33 21.99 -4.31 8.65
CA GLY A 33 21.51 -5.39 7.75
C GLY A 33 20.05 -5.29 7.35
N ASP A 34 19.22 -4.60 8.14
CA ASP A 34 17.85 -4.30 7.74
C ASP A 34 17.80 -3.24 6.63
N TRP A 35 16.84 -3.30 5.74
CA TRP A 35 16.75 -2.35 4.65
C TRP A 35 15.32 -1.93 4.31
N GLU A 36 15.20 -0.76 3.68
CA GLU A 36 13.96 -0.19 3.22
C GLU A 36 14.07 0.20 1.76
N GLN A 37 13.16 -0.31 0.92
CA GLN A 37 13.06 0.11 -0.46
C GLN A 37 12.20 1.38 -0.54
N GLN A 38 12.88 2.54 -0.69
CA GLN A 38 12.23 3.84 -0.80
C GLN A 38 13.07 4.81 -1.63
N LEU A 39 12.81 4.86 -2.93
CA LEU A 39 13.59 5.67 -3.85
C LEU A 39 13.55 7.18 -3.53
N ARG A 40 12.38 7.71 -3.14
CA ARG A 40 12.14 9.15 -3.02
C ARG A 40 13.02 9.88 -1.99
N TYR A 41 13.51 9.20 -0.98
CA TYR A 41 14.25 9.82 0.12
C TYR A 41 15.74 9.45 0.13
N GLY A 42 16.24 8.82 -0.93
CA GLY A 42 17.66 8.45 -1.05
C GLY A 42 18.18 7.59 0.10
N LYS A 43 17.25 6.93 0.83
CA LYS A 43 17.58 6.08 1.94
C LYS A 43 17.92 4.68 1.46
N GLN A 44 18.43 3.89 2.35
CA GLN A 44 18.97 2.57 2.10
C GLN A 44 18.09 1.74 1.16
N LEU A 45 18.58 1.53 -0.05
CA LEU A 45 17.95 0.67 -1.05
C LEU A 45 18.18 -0.79 -0.67
N SER A 46 17.36 -1.67 -1.23
CA SER A 46 17.55 -3.11 -1.13
C SER A 46 18.96 -3.52 -1.58
N PRO A 47 19.65 -4.43 -0.84
CA PRO A 47 20.88 -5.04 -1.32
C PRO A 47 20.68 -6.02 -2.46
N LEU A 48 19.42 -6.39 -2.76
CA LEU A 48 19.06 -7.28 -3.88
C LEU A 48 18.92 -6.46 -5.16
N PRO A 49 19.70 -6.74 -6.23
CA PRO A 49 19.70 -5.93 -7.44
C PRO A 49 18.32 -5.84 -8.10
N GLU A 50 17.56 -6.93 -8.14
CA GLU A 50 16.23 -7.00 -8.74
C GLU A 50 15.24 -6.12 -8.00
N ILE A 51 15.34 -6.05 -6.66
CA ILE A 51 14.49 -5.20 -5.84
C ILE A 51 14.95 -3.74 -5.91
N ALA A 52 16.26 -3.50 -5.89
CA ALA A 52 16.82 -2.16 -6.03
C ALA A 52 16.43 -1.52 -7.39
N ALA A 53 16.29 -2.34 -8.44
CA ALA A 53 15.84 -1.90 -9.77
C ALA A 53 14.36 -1.46 -9.80
N VAL A 54 13.55 -1.84 -8.79
CA VAL A 54 12.18 -1.34 -8.65
C VAL A 54 12.25 0.14 -8.26
N ASN A 55 11.79 1.01 -9.15
CA ASN A 55 11.91 2.47 -9.02
C ASN A 55 10.90 3.11 -8.05
N HIS A 56 10.36 2.35 -7.11
CA HIS A 56 9.44 2.81 -6.06
C HIS A 56 9.49 1.90 -4.83
N GLY A 57 8.92 2.36 -3.71
CA GLY A 57 8.93 1.63 -2.44
C GLY A 57 7.79 0.61 -2.26
N HIS A 58 6.99 0.34 -3.29
CA HIS A 58 5.81 -0.53 -3.26
C HIS A 58 6.10 -1.87 -3.96
N VAL A 59 7.08 -2.60 -3.43
CA VAL A 59 7.48 -3.92 -3.93
C VAL A 59 6.37 -4.92 -3.62
N SER A 60 5.98 -5.72 -4.63
CA SER A 60 4.98 -6.77 -4.45
C SER A 60 5.57 -8.04 -3.84
N TYR A 61 4.70 -8.89 -3.31
CA TYR A 61 5.10 -10.21 -2.83
C TYR A 61 5.82 -11.02 -3.93
N ARG A 62 5.25 -11.03 -5.16
CA ARG A 62 5.84 -11.76 -6.30
C ARG A 62 7.24 -11.27 -6.67
N GLN A 63 7.48 -9.95 -6.65
CA GLN A 63 8.82 -9.42 -6.91
C GLN A 63 9.82 -9.88 -5.87
N LEU A 64 9.44 -9.86 -4.59
CA LEU A 64 10.34 -10.28 -3.53
C LEU A 64 10.54 -11.80 -3.53
N SER A 65 9.47 -12.60 -3.69
CA SER A 65 9.57 -14.06 -3.76
C SER A 65 10.39 -14.55 -4.96
N GLY A 66 10.33 -13.82 -6.07
CA GLY A 66 11.18 -14.08 -7.23
C GLY A 66 12.67 -13.83 -6.96
N ALA A 67 12.98 -12.86 -6.10
CA ALA A 67 14.36 -12.51 -5.76
C ALA A 67 15.01 -13.43 -4.71
N ILE A 68 14.27 -13.86 -3.69
CA ILE A 68 14.84 -14.65 -2.57
C ILE A 68 14.21 -16.02 -2.35
N GLY A 69 13.16 -16.35 -3.10
CA GLY A 69 12.44 -17.62 -2.98
C GLY A 69 11.36 -17.61 -1.89
N VAL A 70 10.30 -18.39 -2.13
CA VAL A 70 9.14 -18.50 -1.21
C VAL A 70 9.52 -19.10 0.13
N THR A 71 10.41 -20.10 0.15
CA THR A 71 10.88 -20.76 1.39
C THR A 71 11.57 -19.77 2.31
N ALA A 72 12.43 -18.89 1.78
CA ALA A 72 13.09 -17.86 2.59
C ALA A 72 12.07 -16.86 3.17
N LEU A 73 11.04 -16.48 2.39
CA LEU A 73 9.98 -15.58 2.87
C LEU A 73 9.14 -16.18 4.00
N SER A 74 8.93 -17.50 4.01
CA SER A 74 8.10 -18.18 5.02
C SER A 74 8.68 -18.11 6.42
N GLU A 75 9.95 -17.76 6.55
CA GLU A 75 10.62 -17.58 7.84
C GLU A 75 10.37 -16.20 8.48
N PHE A 76 9.73 -15.29 7.78
CA PHE A 76 9.44 -13.93 8.23
C PHE A 76 7.95 -13.74 8.50
N PHE A 77 7.64 -12.92 9.51
CA PHE A 77 6.29 -12.40 9.66
C PHE A 77 6.01 -11.35 8.58
N ARG A 78 5.12 -11.68 7.65
CA ARG A 78 4.77 -10.86 6.49
C ARG A 78 3.46 -10.13 6.75
N PHE A 79 3.50 -8.82 6.63
CA PHE A 79 2.30 -8.03 6.83
C PHE A 79 2.21 -6.83 5.89
N GLY A 80 1.00 -6.32 5.75
CA GLY A 80 0.69 -5.12 4.97
C GLY A 80 -0.62 -4.51 5.45
N PHE A 81 -0.94 -3.34 4.92
CA PHE A 81 -2.20 -2.66 5.23
C PHE A 81 -2.94 -2.36 3.95
N VAL A 82 -4.25 -2.54 3.98
CA VAL A 82 -5.16 -2.24 2.89
C VAL A 82 -6.14 -1.13 3.30
N ARG A 83 -6.82 -0.55 2.35
CA ARG A 83 -7.83 0.49 2.54
C ARG A 83 -9.01 0.16 1.65
N HIS A 84 -10.21 0.64 2.03
CA HIS A 84 -11.38 0.52 1.18
C HIS A 84 -11.05 0.95 -0.27
N PRO A 85 -11.28 0.10 -1.30
CA PRO A 85 -10.77 0.32 -2.64
C PRO A 85 -11.16 1.67 -3.24
N PHE A 86 -12.41 2.10 -3.03
CA PHE A 86 -12.90 3.40 -3.51
C PHE A 86 -12.21 4.56 -2.79
N ASP A 87 -12.14 4.51 -1.47
CA ASP A 87 -11.48 5.54 -0.66
C ASP A 87 -9.99 5.65 -0.98
N ARG A 88 -9.34 4.50 -1.20
CA ARG A 88 -7.95 4.47 -1.65
C ARG A 88 -7.78 5.13 -3.02
N PHE A 89 -8.66 4.83 -3.98
CA PHE A 89 -8.59 5.43 -5.30
C PHE A 89 -8.75 6.95 -5.26
N VAL A 90 -9.76 7.47 -4.55
CA VAL A 90 -9.93 8.91 -4.32
C VAL A 90 -8.68 9.52 -3.71
N SER A 91 -8.11 8.89 -2.67
CA SER A 91 -6.88 9.35 -2.04
C SER A 91 -5.66 9.35 -2.99
N VAL A 92 -5.58 8.41 -3.93
CA VAL A 92 -4.54 8.40 -4.98
C VAL A 92 -4.76 9.57 -5.93
N CYS A 93 -5.98 9.80 -6.40
CA CYS A 93 -6.31 10.88 -7.33
C CYS A 93 -6.03 12.24 -6.71
N ALA A 94 -6.51 12.51 -5.50
CA ALA A 94 -6.20 13.75 -4.77
C ALA A 94 -4.69 13.98 -4.60
N PHE A 95 -3.92 12.92 -4.32
CA PHE A 95 -2.47 13.01 -4.24
C PHE A 95 -1.81 13.34 -5.58
N LEU A 96 -2.25 12.73 -6.66
CA LEU A 96 -1.67 12.93 -7.99
C LEU A 96 -2.08 14.27 -8.60
N ALA A 97 -3.28 14.73 -8.29
CA ALA A 97 -3.87 15.95 -8.81
C ALA A 97 -3.62 17.19 -7.93
N ARG A 98 -2.83 17.10 -6.86
CA ARG A 98 -2.63 18.18 -5.86
C ARG A 98 -2.18 19.52 -6.41
N THR A 99 -1.76 19.59 -7.67
CA THR A 99 -1.37 20.82 -8.38
C THR A 99 -2.19 21.02 -9.66
N ASP A 100 -3.29 20.28 -9.82
CA ASP A 100 -4.16 20.33 -11.00
C ASP A 100 -5.49 21.00 -10.63
N PRO A 101 -5.71 22.27 -11.00
CA PRO A 101 -6.94 22.99 -10.66
C PRO A 101 -8.23 22.34 -11.20
N SER A 102 -8.13 21.50 -12.24
CA SER A 102 -9.30 20.80 -12.80
C SER A 102 -9.83 19.73 -11.87
N TYR A 103 -8.99 19.19 -10.98
CA TYR A 103 -9.45 18.28 -9.93
C TYR A 103 -10.30 19.01 -8.88
N ASP A 104 -9.92 20.22 -8.49
CA ASP A 104 -10.66 21.01 -7.49
C ASP A 104 -12.02 21.47 -8.04
N GLN A 105 -12.13 21.67 -9.36
CA GLN A 105 -13.38 22.06 -10.03
C GLN A 105 -14.37 20.90 -10.14
N ASP A 106 -13.92 19.73 -10.59
CA ASP A 106 -14.74 18.53 -10.73
C ASP A 106 -13.88 17.27 -10.52
N PRO A 107 -13.77 16.82 -9.27
CA PRO A 107 -13.02 15.61 -8.94
C PRO A 107 -13.56 14.36 -9.63
N THR A 108 -14.88 14.24 -9.79
CA THR A 108 -15.55 13.07 -10.38
C THR A 108 -15.18 12.94 -11.86
N ASP A 109 -15.34 14.01 -12.64
CA ASP A 109 -14.97 14.01 -14.06
C ASP A 109 -13.46 13.83 -14.25
N TRP A 110 -12.65 14.45 -13.39
CA TRP A 110 -11.19 14.24 -13.42
C TRP A 110 -10.82 12.76 -13.24
N MET A 111 -11.43 12.07 -12.27
CA MET A 111 -11.21 10.66 -11.99
C MET A 111 -11.63 9.76 -13.15
N LYS A 112 -12.79 10.04 -13.77
CA LYS A 112 -13.25 9.32 -14.98
C LYS A 112 -12.25 9.47 -16.12
N ARG A 113 -11.84 10.70 -16.42
CA ARG A 113 -10.82 10.96 -17.47
C ARG A 113 -9.47 10.31 -17.15
N ALA A 114 -9.09 10.25 -15.89
CA ALA A 114 -7.86 9.59 -15.47
C ALA A 114 -7.91 8.07 -15.75
N LEU A 115 -9.04 7.41 -15.48
CA LEU A 115 -9.23 5.98 -15.74
C LEU A 115 -9.15 5.62 -17.23
N LEU A 116 -9.49 6.54 -18.12
CA LEU A 116 -9.36 6.34 -19.56
C LEU A 116 -7.91 6.40 -20.07
N ARG A 117 -6.96 6.82 -19.22
CA ARG A 117 -5.56 6.97 -19.62
C ARG A 117 -4.76 5.72 -19.26
N PRO A 118 -4.28 4.92 -20.24
CA PRO A 118 -3.51 3.69 -19.95
C PRO A 118 -2.28 3.93 -19.09
N GLN A 119 -1.60 5.05 -19.26
CA GLN A 119 -0.41 5.43 -18.48
C GLN A 119 -0.73 5.72 -17.00
N PHE A 120 -1.91 6.25 -16.71
CA PHE A 120 -2.39 6.41 -15.35
C PHE A 120 -2.67 5.05 -14.71
N CYS A 121 -3.38 4.18 -15.43
CA CYS A 121 -3.76 2.85 -14.97
C CYS A 121 -2.58 1.90 -14.75
N LYS A 122 -1.43 2.13 -15.39
CA LYS A 122 -0.19 1.35 -15.20
C LYS A 122 0.63 1.77 -13.98
N ARG A 123 0.31 2.88 -13.33
CA ARG A 123 1.06 3.33 -12.14
C ARG A 123 0.82 2.39 -10.97
N VAL A 124 1.88 2.05 -10.23
CA VAL A 124 1.78 1.24 -9.01
C VAL A 124 0.83 1.85 -7.97
N LEU A 125 0.67 3.18 -7.96
CA LEU A 125 -0.24 3.88 -7.06
C LEU A 125 -1.71 3.49 -7.25
N VAL A 126 -2.12 3.16 -8.49
CA VAL A 126 -3.48 2.72 -8.86
C VAL A 126 -3.58 1.21 -9.10
N ALA A 127 -2.52 0.45 -8.86
CA ALA A 127 -2.57 -1.01 -8.94
C ALA A 127 -3.56 -1.56 -7.90
N PRO A 128 -4.29 -2.64 -8.18
CA PRO A 128 -5.07 -3.35 -7.17
C PRO A 128 -4.16 -3.77 -6.00
N GLN A 129 -4.65 -3.61 -4.77
CA GLN A 129 -3.91 -3.95 -3.55
C GLN A 129 -3.61 -5.45 -3.51
N HIS A 130 -4.60 -6.25 -3.90
CA HIS A 130 -4.48 -7.69 -4.04
C HIS A 130 -3.26 -8.08 -4.89
N SER A 131 -3.04 -7.42 -6.02
CA SER A 131 -1.91 -7.72 -6.91
C SER A 131 -0.52 -7.48 -6.28
N LEU A 132 -0.44 -6.64 -5.24
CA LEU A 132 0.79 -6.37 -4.51
C LEU A 132 1.06 -7.40 -3.40
N LEU A 133 0.00 -8.03 -2.88
CA LEU A 133 0.05 -8.85 -1.68
C LEU A 133 -0.15 -10.36 -1.94
N SER A 134 -0.41 -10.75 -3.19
CA SER A 134 -0.70 -12.12 -3.57
C SER A 134 0.48 -12.82 -4.23
N ASP A 135 0.50 -14.15 -4.08
CA ASP A 135 1.40 -15.06 -4.78
C ASP A 135 0.97 -15.33 -6.24
N ASP A 136 1.64 -16.26 -6.90
CA ASP A 136 1.37 -16.62 -8.29
C ASP A 136 0.04 -17.38 -8.48
N THR A 137 -0.52 -17.93 -7.43
CA THR A 137 -1.86 -18.56 -7.45
C THR A 137 -2.99 -17.54 -7.33
N GLY A 138 -2.66 -16.29 -6.94
CA GLY A 138 -3.63 -15.27 -6.61
C GLY A 138 -4.09 -15.28 -5.16
N ALA A 139 -3.55 -16.15 -4.32
CA ALA A 139 -3.84 -16.15 -2.88
C ALA A 139 -3.06 -15.03 -2.19
N VAL A 140 -3.68 -14.35 -1.21
CA VAL A 140 -2.97 -13.38 -0.36
C VAL A 140 -1.91 -14.11 0.46
N ALA A 141 -0.66 -13.72 0.29
CA ALA A 141 0.52 -14.45 0.80
C ALA A 141 1.14 -13.80 2.04
N LEU A 142 0.33 -13.10 2.84
CA LEU A 142 0.74 -12.45 4.08
C LEU A 142 0.16 -13.14 5.30
N ASP A 143 0.87 -13.04 6.42
CA ASP A 143 0.43 -13.58 7.71
C ASP A 143 -0.55 -12.65 8.43
N PHE A 144 -0.50 -11.34 8.07
CA PHE A 144 -1.41 -10.33 8.62
C PHE A 144 -1.71 -9.23 7.60
N VAL A 145 -2.99 -8.89 7.45
CA VAL A 145 -3.45 -7.76 6.64
C VAL A 145 -4.26 -6.82 7.52
N GLY A 146 -3.66 -5.70 7.91
CA GLY A 146 -4.34 -4.64 8.65
C GLY A 146 -5.15 -3.73 7.74
N ARG A 147 -6.05 -2.94 8.32
CA ARG A 147 -6.92 -2.01 7.61
C ARG A 147 -6.58 -0.56 7.95
N TYR A 148 -6.61 0.30 6.95
CA TYR A 148 -6.44 1.74 7.15
C TYR A 148 -7.52 2.33 8.07
N GLU A 149 -8.71 1.79 8.00
CA GLU A 149 -9.88 2.20 8.78
C GLU A 149 -9.69 1.95 10.29
N SER A 150 -8.89 0.95 10.66
CA SER A 150 -8.48 0.61 12.03
C SER A 150 -6.97 0.71 12.24
N LEU A 151 -6.30 1.62 11.51
CA LEU A 151 -4.85 1.66 11.34
C LEU A 151 -4.06 1.57 12.64
N GLN A 152 -4.45 2.32 13.68
CA GLN A 152 -3.75 2.31 14.98
C GLN A 152 -3.90 0.96 15.68
N ALA A 153 -5.14 0.45 15.77
CA ALA A 153 -5.41 -0.81 16.44
C ALA A 153 -4.71 -2.00 15.75
N ASP A 154 -4.75 -2.03 14.42
CA ASP A 154 -4.10 -3.08 13.64
C ASP A 154 -2.56 -2.95 13.69
N PHE A 155 -2.03 -1.74 13.78
CA PHE A 155 -0.59 -1.54 13.97
C PHE A 155 -0.14 -1.95 15.37
N ASP A 156 -0.95 -1.69 16.39
CA ASP A 156 -0.70 -2.16 17.76
C ASP A 156 -0.63 -3.69 17.82
N ALA A 157 -1.52 -4.39 17.09
CA ALA A 157 -1.47 -5.85 16.96
C ALA A 157 -0.18 -6.35 16.26
N VAL A 158 0.31 -5.61 15.26
CA VAL A 158 1.62 -5.89 14.63
C VAL A 158 2.75 -5.69 15.63
N CYS A 159 2.72 -4.60 16.41
CA CYS A 159 3.73 -4.35 17.46
C CYS A 159 3.75 -5.48 18.49
N ASP A 160 2.59 -5.90 18.98
CA ASP A 160 2.48 -7.02 19.94
C ASP A 160 3.06 -8.32 19.34
N ARG A 161 2.78 -8.60 18.07
CA ARG A 161 3.30 -9.81 17.38
C ARG A 161 4.81 -9.79 17.22
N LEU A 162 5.41 -8.60 17.05
CA LEU A 162 6.86 -8.41 16.88
C LEU A 162 7.62 -8.13 18.18
N ASP A 163 6.93 -8.13 19.32
CA ASP A 163 7.48 -7.70 20.60
C ASP A 163 8.13 -6.30 20.54
N LEU A 164 7.41 -5.37 19.89
CA LEU A 164 7.80 -3.96 19.76
C LEU A 164 6.93 -3.07 20.66
N PRO A 165 7.46 -1.98 21.19
CA PRO A 165 6.64 -0.98 21.87
C PRO A 165 5.57 -0.42 20.92
N ARG A 166 4.32 -0.34 21.39
CA ARG A 166 3.27 0.35 20.65
C ARG A 166 3.60 1.83 20.50
N ALA A 167 3.49 2.34 19.29
CA ALA A 167 3.75 3.74 18.97
C ALA A 167 2.49 4.38 18.39
N ALA A 168 2.17 5.59 18.82
CA ALA A 168 1.12 6.38 18.20
C ALA A 168 1.52 6.73 16.76
N LEU A 169 0.70 6.32 15.80
CA LEU A 169 0.90 6.67 14.40
C LEU A 169 0.51 8.13 14.18
N GLY A 170 1.47 8.93 13.71
CA GLY A 170 1.22 10.34 13.41
C GLY A 170 0.20 10.50 12.26
N HIS A 171 -0.75 11.39 12.44
CA HIS A 171 -1.75 11.76 11.40
C HIS A 171 -1.14 12.61 10.27
N ARG A 172 0.06 12.28 9.79
CA ARG A 172 0.66 12.98 8.65
C ARG A 172 -0.02 12.55 7.36
N ASN A 173 -0.51 13.52 6.60
CA ASN A 173 -1.12 13.36 5.29
C ASN A 173 -2.52 12.67 5.27
N ARG A 174 -3.39 12.98 6.23
CA ARG A 174 -4.81 12.82 5.96
C ARG A 174 -5.11 13.73 4.77
N SER A 175 -5.29 13.17 3.58
CA SER A 175 -5.74 13.96 2.44
C SER A 175 -7.09 14.55 2.83
N GLU A 176 -7.15 15.88 2.91
CA GLU A 176 -8.41 16.62 3.03
C GLU A 176 -9.11 16.47 1.68
N HIS A 177 -9.85 15.42 1.52
CA HIS A 177 -10.80 15.25 0.42
C HIS A 177 -12.16 14.93 1.05
N ASP A 178 -13.20 15.29 0.36
CA ASP A 178 -14.56 14.89 0.71
C ASP A 178 -14.64 13.37 0.88
N ALA A 179 -15.61 12.94 1.69
CA ALA A 179 -15.88 11.51 1.82
C ALA A 179 -16.08 10.91 0.42
N TYR A 180 -15.41 9.81 0.12
CA TYR A 180 -15.42 9.21 -1.22
C TYR A 180 -16.84 8.95 -1.73
N GLN A 181 -17.80 8.71 -0.83
CA GLN A 181 -19.21 8.51 -1.14
C GLN A 181 -19.84 9.68 -1.91
N ASN A 182 -19.36 10.90 -1.65
CA ASN A 182 -19.85 12.12 -2.29
C ASN A 182 -19.19 12.39 -3.65
N LEU A 183 -18.06 11.73 -3.92
CA LEU A 183 -17.25 11.95 -5.12
C LEU A 183 -17.45 10.87 -6.19
N LEU A 184 -18.20 9.81 -5.88
CA LEU A 184 -18.40 8.69 -6.79
C LEU A 184 -19.87 8.66 -7.24
N ASP A 185 -20.11 8.93 -8.52
CA ASP A 185 -21.36 8.59 -9.17
C ASP A 185 -21.41 7.10 -9.59
N ASP A 186 -22.55 6.65 -10.09
CA ASP A 186 -22.78 5.23 -10.42
C ASP A 186 -21.79 4.74 -11.50
N GLU A 187 -21.52 5.55 -12.53
CA GLU A 187 -20.60 5.19 -13.61
C GLU A 187 -19.17 4.96 -13.06
N LEU A 188 -18.69 5.87 -12.20
CA LEU A 188 -17.38 5.76 -11.61
C LEU A 188 -17.31 4.60 -10.60
N ARG A 189 -18.38 4.34 -9.84
CA ARG A 189 -18.48 3.18 -8.95
C ARG A 189 -18.36 1.87 -9.73
N ASP A 190 -19.09 1.73 -10.83
CA ASP A 190 -19.05 0.53 -11.67
C ASP A 190 -17.65 0.31 -12.27
N ALA A 191 -17.04 1.37 -12.80
CA ALA A 191 -15.68 1.29 -13.35
C ALA A 191 -14.64 0.90 -12.28
N LEU A 192 -14.76 1.44 -11.07
CA LEU A 192 -13.88 1.10 -9.96
C LEU A 192 -14.15 -0.29 -9.40
N TRP A 193 -15.41 -0.74 -9.36
CA TRP A 193 -15.76 -2.10 -9.02
C TRP A 193 -15.08 -3.10 -9.95
N GLN A 194 -15.25 -2.94 -11.25
CA GLN A 194 -14.61 -3.82 -12.25
C GLN A 194 -13.09 -3.86 -12.07
N ARG A 195 -12.49 -2.71 -11.77
CA ARG A 195 -11.03 -2.62 -11.62
C ARG A 195 -10.50 -3.25 -10.34
N TYR A 196 -11.24 -3.13 -9.24
CA TYR A 196 -10.79 -3.52 -7.90
C TYR A 196 -11.60 -4.68 -7.30
N GLU A 197 -12.38 -5.41 -8.12
CA GLU A 197 -13.21 -6.53 -7.69
C GLU A 197 -12.45 -7.50 -6.75
N GLN A 198 -11.22 -7.85 -7.12
CA GLN A 198 -10.39 -8.73 -6.32
C GLN A 198 -9.97 -8.12 -4.97
N ASP A 199 -9.84 -6.80 -4.88
CA ASP A 199 -9.58 -6.12 -3.61
C ASP A 199 -10.79 -6.23 -2.67
N PHE A 200 -12.01 -6.06 -3.21
CA PHE A 200 -13.24 -6.23 -2.43
C PHE A 200 -13.40 -7.65 -1.92
N ILE A 201 -13.20 -8.64 -2.79
CA ILE A 201 -13.34 -10.06 -2.44
C ILE A 201 -12.25 -10.48 -1.44
N ALA A 202 -10.97 -10.26 -1.77
CA ALA A 202 -9.85 -10.76 -0.97
C ALA A 202 -9.76 -10.14 0.42
N PHE A 203 -10.18 -8.87 0.56
CA PHE A 203 -10.09 -8.14 1.83
C PHE A 203 -11.45 -7.90 2.49
N ASN A 204 -12.51 -8.54 1.99
CA ASN A 204 -13.86 -8.47 2.56
C ASN A 204 -14.34 -7.02 2.79
N TYR A 205 -14.24 -6.20 1.74
CA TYR A 205 -14.86 -4.88 1.69
C TYR A 205 -16.23 -4.97 0.98
N SER A 206 -17.16 -4.12 1.37
CA SER A 206 -18.42 -3.91 0.64
C SER A 206 -18.29 -2.71 -0.30
N PRO A 207 -18.92 -2.73 -1.50
CA PRO A 207 -18.91 -1.62 -2.45
C PRO A 207 -19.56 -0.34 -1.92
#